data_0f5626ff3c795bbdb4c61a39bd365441
#
_entry.id   0f5626ff3c795bbdb4c61a39bd365441
#
_cell.length_a   1.000
_cell.length_b   1.000
_cell.length_c   1.000
_cell.angle_alpha   90.00
_cell.angle_beta   90.00
_cell.angle_gamma   90.00
#
_symmetry.space_group_name_H-M   'P 1'
#
loop_
_entity.id
_entity.type
_entity.pdbx_description
1 polymer ?
#
loop_
_entity_poly.entity_id
_entity_poly.type
_entity_poly.pdbx_seq_one_letter_code
_entity_poly.pdbx_strand_id
1 'polypeptide(L)'
;MTLAIEDRLRSASPAEFAHAMRQLASGVSVITAGKGSTRVGMTATAVTSLSATPPTLIVCLNQKSSAGPLIACSHAFAVNILAADQIEIGERFAGKGGLKGAARFAGGTWNTGISGAPVLAGALANIECELDGVIERHTHAILIGRVVHTSTLPRKASLTYWQGSYVAIDRDEDLVRLAEVSVPSAKHG
;
A
#
# COMPACT_ATOMS: atom_id res chain seq x y z
N MET A 1 43.90 12.71 -24.77
CA MET A 1 44.07 12.02 -23.46
C MET A 1 42.70 11.89 -22.86
N THR A 2 42.00 10.79 -23.22
CA THR A 2 40.63 10.52 -22.85
C THR A 2 40.67 9.87 -21.46
N LEU A 3 40.27 10.62 -20.44
CA LEU A 3 40.07 10.05 -19.10
C LEU A 3 38.94 9.02 -19.19
N ALA A 4 39.27 7.77 -18.96
CA ALA A 4 38.35 6.68 -18.88
C ALA A 4 37.38 6.95 -17.71
N ILE A 5 36.09 7.15 -18.02
CA ILE A 5 35.00 7.18 -17.03
C ILE A 5 34.75 5.72 -16.64
N GLU A 6 35.64 5.15 -15.84
CA GLU A 6 35.51 3.81 -15.24
C GLU A 6 35.36 3.88 -13.71
N ASP A 7 34.72 4.91 -13.21
CA ASP A 7 34.18 4.87 -11.88
C ASP A 7 32.71 4.48 -12.00
N ARG A 8 32.45 3.20 -12.31
CA ARG A 8 31.08 2.63 -12.22
C ARG A 8 30.63 2.76 -10.79
N LEU A 9 29.65 3.63 -10.57
CA LEU A 9 29.02 3.81 -9.26
C LEU A 9 28.76 2.43 -8.64
N ARG A 10 29.30 2.20 -7.46
CA ARG A 10 29.06 0.96 -6.72
C ARG A 10 27.57 0.85 -6.41
N SER A 11 26.95 -0.26 -6.76
CA SER A 11 25.57 -0.54 -6.37
C SER A 11 25.48 -0.69 -4.85
N ALA A 12 24.46 -0.09 -4.25
CA ALA A 12 24.17 -0.30 -2.85
C ALA A 12 23.85 -1.77 -2.56
N SER A 13 24.27 -2.27 -1.41
CA SER A 13 23.89 -3.60 -0.96
C SER A 13 22.39 -3.67 -0.63
N PRO A 14 21.76 -4.87 -0.67
CA PRO A 14 20.37 -5.03 -0.25
C PRO A 14 20.09 -4.53 1.17
N ALA A 15 21.06 -4.65 2.08
CA ALA A 15 20.93 -4.20 3.47
C ALA A 15 20.92 -2.67 3.57
N GLU A 16 21.84 -1.98 2.86
CA GLU A 16 21.89 -0.52 2.80
C GLU A 16 20.60 0.04 2.20
N PHE A 17 20.12 -0.56 1.11
CA PHE A 17 18.85 -0.18 0.49
C PHE A 17 17.66 -0.38 1.44
N ALA A 18 17.54 -1.55 2.09
CA ALA A 18 16.46 -1.82 3.04
C ALA A 18 16.50 -0.85 4.24
N HIS A 19 17.69 -0.48 4.73
CA HIS A 19 17.85 0.50 5.80
C HIS A 19 17.35 1.89 5.38
N ALA A 20 17.71 2.33 4.18
CA ALA A 20 17.23 3.60 3.63
C ALA A 20 15.71 3.60 3.43
N MET A 21 15.14 2.52 2.86
CA MET A 21 13.71 2.41 2.63
C MET A 21 12.86 2.36 3.92
N ARG A 22 13.44 1.95 5.04
CA ARG A 22 12.77 2.01 6.35
C ARG A 22 12.51 3.43 6.84
N GLN A 23 13.21 4.44 6.29
CA GLN A 23 12.99 5.85 6.64
C GLN A 23 11.75 6.43 5.95
N LEU A 24 11.23 5.76 4.91
CA LEU A 24 10.03 6.17 4.22
C LEU A 24 8.79 5.68 4.99
N ALA A 25 8.04 6.61 5.56
CA ALA A 25 6.72 6.32 6.12
C ALA A 25 5.73 6.09 4.97
N SER A 26 5.05 4.94 4.96
CA SER A 26 4.13 4.57 3.90
C SER A 26 2.81 4.08 4.44
N GLY A 27 1.70 4.52 3.85
CA GLY A 27 0.38 4.01 4.17
C GLY A 27 0.29 2.49 3.93
N VAL A 28 -0.42 1.80 4.80
CA VAL A 28 -0.63 0.35 4.70
C VAL A 28 -1.93 0.07 3.96
N SER A 29 -1.84 -0.76 2.93
CA SER A 29 -3.00 -1.18 2.14
C SER A 29 -3.06 -2.69 2.03
N VAL A 30 -4.26 -3.24 1.86
CA VAL A 30 -4.46 -4.63 1.43
C VAL A 30 -4.95 -4.63 0.00
N ILE A 31 -4.18 -5.26 -0.87
CA ILE A 31 -4.54 -5.48 -2.28
C ILE A 31 -5.31 -6.78 -2.36
N THR A 32 -6.49 -6.76 -2.96
CA THR A 32 -7.41 -7.91 -3.02
C THR A 32 -7.86 -8.17 -4.44
N ALA A 33 -8.09 -9.45 -4.76
CA ALA A 33 -8.64 -9.89 -6.05
C ALA A 33 -9.42 -11.20 -5.88
N GLY A 34 -10.22 -11.54 -6.89
CA GLY A 34 -11.01 -12.76 -6.94
C GLY A 34 -12.29 -12.69 -6.12
N LYS A 35 -13.05 -13.80 -6.11
CA LYS A 35 -14.39 -13.88 -5.50
C LYS A 35 -14.54 -15.13 -4.65
N GLY A 36 -15.40 -15.07 -3.63
CA GLY A 36 -15.77 -16.24 -2.83
C GLY A 36 -14.55 -16.97 -2.25
N SER A 37 -14.45 -18.27 -2.50
CA SER A 37 -13.36 -19.13 -2.02
C SER A 37 -12.04 -18.93 -2.78
N THR A 38 -12.06 -18.33 -3.96
CA THR A 38 -10.85 -18.07 -4.76
C THR A 38 -10.23 -16.71 -4.47
N ARG A 39 -10.85 -15.90 -3.59
CA ARG A 39 -10.32 -14.60 -3.21
C ARG A 39 -8.93 -14.69 -2.60
N VAL A 40 -8.09 -13.75 -2.95
CA VAL A 40 -6.73 -13.60 -2.43
C VAL A 40 -6.46 -12.16 -2.05
N GLY A 41 -5.42 -11.95 -1.27
CA GLY A 41 -4.94 -10.62 -0.96
C GLY A 41 -3.55 -10.64 -0.35
N MET A 42 -2.93 -9.46 -0.33
CA MET A 42 -1.64 -9.23 0.30
C MET A 42 -1.54 -7.80 0.82
N THR A 43 -0.77 -7.60 1.88
CA THR A 43 -0.42 -6.27 2.37
C THR A 43 0.64 -5.66 1.49
N ALA A 44 0.45 -4.40 1.15
CA ALA A 44 1.39 -3.59 0.38
C ALA A 44 1.49 -2.18 0.98
N THR A 45 2.70 -1.63 0.95
CA THR A 45 3.00 -0.22 1.25
C THR A 45 3.38 0.55 -0.02
N ALA A 46 3.66 -0.16 -1.11
CA ALA A 46 4.04 0.43 -2.39
C ALA A 46 2.80 0.66 -3.26
N VAL A 47 2.00 1.66 -2.89
CA VAL A 47 0.82 2.14 -3.60
C VAL A 47 0.97 3.64 -3.80
N THR A 48 0.78 4.12 -5.02
CA THR A 48 0.81 5.56 -5.31
C THR A 48 -0.10 5.91 -6.49
N SER A 49 -0.59 7.15 -6.51
CA SER A 49 -1.30 7.67 -7.70
C SER A 49 -0.32 7.85 -8.85
N LEU A 50 -0.75 7.53 -10.07
CA LEU A 50 0.00 7.76 -11.30
C LEU A 50 -0.54 8.98 -12.05
N SER A 51 -1.86 9.09 -12.19
CA SER A 51 -2.53 10.18 -12.89
C SER A 51 -3.88 10.47 -12.25
N ALA A 52 -4.30 11.74 -12.30
CA ALA A 52 -5.65 12.13 -11.91
C ALA A 52 -6.60 12.16 -13.11
N THR A 53 -6.08 12.25 -14.35
CA THR A 53 -6.89 12.30 -15.58
C THR A 53 -6.19 11.49 -16.67
N PRO A 54 -6.65 10.28 -16.98
CA PRO A 54 -7.67 9.51 -16.23
C PRO A 54 -7.16 9.06 -14.85
N PRO A 55 -8.05 8.82 -13.88
CA PRO A 55 -7.67 8.35 -12.56
C PRO A 55 -6.96 6.99 -12.64
N THR A 56 -5.70 6.96 -12.27
CA THR A 56 -4.83 5.77 -12.41
C THR A 56 -3.88 5.71 -11.22
N LEU A 57 -3.65 4.51 -10.71
CA LEU A 57 -2.68 4.25 -9.66
C LEU A 57 -1.72 3.11 -10.04
N ILE A 58 -0.61 3.01 -9.30
CA ILE A 58 0.32 1.90 -9.39
C ILE A 58 0.45 1.19 -8.05
N VAL A 59 0.66 -0.13 -8.14
CA VAL A 59 0.92 -1.00 -6.99
C VAL A 59 2.11 -1.90 -7.33
N CYS A 60 3.11 -1.97 -6.45
CA CYS A 60 4.18 -2.94 -6.61
C CYS A 60 3.85 -4.22 -5.82
N LEU A 61 3.79 -5.35 -6.52
CA LEU A 61 3.55 -6.68 -5.94
C LEU A 61 4.79 -7.54 -6.03
N ASN A 62 5.03 -8.34 -4.98
CA ASN A 62 5.97 -9.45 -5.09
C ASN A 62 5.40 -10.53 -6.01
N GLN A 63 6.16 -10.96 -7.04
CA GLN A 63 5.74 -11.97 -8.01
C GLN A 63 5.46 -13.35 -7.39
N LYS A 64 6.00 -13.64 -6.19
CA LYS A 64 5.67 -14.85 -5.41
C LYS A 64 4.29 -14.79 -4.75
N SER A 65 3.61 -13.64 -4.80
CA SER A 65 2.26 -13.48 -4.26
C SER A 65 1.23 -14.22 -5.12
N SER A 66 0.28 -14.88 -4.48
CA SER A 66 -0.88 -15.47 -5.17
C SER A 66 -1.84 -14.42 -5.77
N ALA A 67 -1.69 -13.15 -5.42
CA ALA A 67 -2.56 -12.09 -5.94
C ALA A 67 -2.25 -11.75 -7.41
N GLY A 68 -0.98 -11.73 -7.82
CA GLY A 68 -0.58 -11.36 -9.19
C GLY A 68 -1.27 -12.19 -10.27
N PRO A 69 -1.16 -13.52 -10.26
CA PRO A 69 -1.82 -14.37 -11.25
C PRO A 69 -3.34 -14.21 -11.28
N LEU A 70 -3.97 -14.02 -10.11
CA LEU A 70 -5.42 -13.86 -10.06
C LEU A 70 -5.86 -12.48 -10.58
N ILE A 71 -5.10 -11.42 -10.31
CA ILE A 71 -5.34 -10.09 -10.88
C ILE A 71 -5.22 -10.13 -12.40
N ALA A 72 -4.18 -10.77 -12.92
CA ALA A 72 -3.99 -10.94 -14.36
C ALA A 72 -5.15 -11.69 -15.02
N CYS A 73 -5.71 -12.71 -14.35
CA CYS A 73 -6.84 -13.50 -14.84
C CYS A 73 -8.18 -12.75 -14.75
N SER A 74 -8.44 -12.06 -13.63
CA SER A 74 -9.71 -11.35 -13.37
C SER A 74 -9.76 -9.97 -14.00
N HIS A 75 -8.61 -9.43 -14.41
CA HIS A 75 -8.43 -8.04 -14.85
C HIS A 75 -8.97 -6.99 -13.88
N ALA A 76 -9.08 -7.34 -12.60
CA ALA A 76 -9.62 -6.45 -11.57
C ALA A 76 -8.97 -6.68 -10.20
N PHE A 77 -8.82 -5.59 -9.43
CA PHE A 77 -8.33 -5.64 -8.06
C PHE A 77 -8.89 -4.46 -7.26
N ALA A 78 -8.80 -4.55 -5.93
CA ALA A 78 -9.10 -3.44 -5.05
C ALA A 78 -7.91 -3.13 -4.13
N VAL A 79 -7.72 -1.85 -3.85
CA VAL A 79 -6.79 -1.32 -2.86
C VAL A 79 -7.61 -0.87 -1.66
N ASN A 80 -7.40 -1.51 -0.50
CA ASN A 80 -8.06 -1.19 0.74
C ASN A 80 -7.05 -0.47 1.65
N ILE A 81 -7.14 0.85 1.78
CA ILE A 81 -6.24 1.67 2.61
C ILE A 81 -6.69 1.52 4.06
N LEU A 82 -5.81 0.98 4.91
CA LEU A 82 -6.18 0.59 6.27
C LEU A 82 -6.25 1.77 7.24
N ALA A 83 -7.26 1.74 8.10
CA ALA A 83 -7.32 2.55 9.32
C ALA A 83 -6.41 1.94 10.41
N ALA A 84 -6.01 2.75 11.38
CA ALA A 84 -5.10 2.31 12.45
C ALA A 84 -5.66 1.17 13.31
N ASP A 85 -6.98 1.08 13.46
CA ASP A 85 -7.66 0.00 14.17
C ASP A 85 -7.70 -1.33 13.40
N GLN A 86 -7.15 -1.37 12.18
CA GLN A 86 -7.10 -2.54 11.30
C GLN A 86 -5.70 -3.17 11.20
N ILE A 87 -4.83 -2.94 12.19
CA ILE A 87 -3.45 -3.49 12.22
C ILE A 87 -3.43 -5.02 12.06
N GLU A 88 -4.35 -5.73 12.71
CA GLU A 88 -4.44 -7.20 12.62
C GLU A 88 -4.74 -7.68 11.19
N ILE A 89 -5.53 -6.93 10.44
CA ILE A 89 -5.80 -7.20 9.02
C ILE A 89 -4.50 -7.03 8.23
N GLY A 90 -3.79 -5.91 8.42
CA GLY A 90 -2.49 -5.67 7.78
C GLY A 90 -1.50 -6.80 8.03
N GLU A 91 -1.33 -7.22 9.29
CA GLU A 91 -0.43 -8.31 9.69
C GLU A 91 -0.82 -9.66 9.06
N ARG A 92 -2.11 -9.99 9.06
CA ARG A 92 -2.64 -11.23 8.51
C ARG A 92 -2.36 -11.35 7.00
N PHE A 93 -2.59 -10.29 6.25
CA PHE A 93 -2.30 -10.26 4.82
C PHE A 93 -0.81 -10.12 4.51
N ALA A 94 0.03 -9.67 5.47
CA ALA A 94 1.48 -9.74 5.41
C ALA A 94 2.04 -11.16 5.64
N GLY A 95 1.20 -12.10 6.12
CA GLY A 95 1.57 -13.49 6.33
C GLY A 95 1.75 -13.91 7.78
N LYS A 96 1.49 -13.03 8.76
CA LYS A 96 1.49 -13.40 10.18
C LYS A 96 0.46 -14.50 10.43
N GLY A 97 0.84 -15.50 11.18
CA GLY A 97 0.00 -16.67 11.48
C GLY A 97 -0.06 -17.73 10.35
N GLY A 98 0.70 -17.57 9.25
CA GLY A 98 0.84 -18.58 8.20
C GLY A 98 -0.41 -18.80 7.33
N LEU A 99 -1.49 -18.02 7.51
CA LEU A 99 -2.73 -18.16 6.75
C LEU A 99 -2.52 -17.87 5.25
N LYS A 100 -3.26 -18.57 4.39
CA LYS A 100 -3.16 -18.44 2.93
C LYS A 100 -4.55 -18.31 2.29
N GLY A 101 -4.60 -17.72 1.09
CA GLY A 101 -5.81 -17.61 0.27
C GLY A 101 -6.99 -17.01 1.04
N ALA A 102 -8.16 -17.60 0.90
CA ALA A 102 -9.40 -17.13 1.51
C ALA A 102 -9.37 -17.09 3.05
N ALA A 103 -8.54 -17.91 3.71
CA ALA A 103 -8.42 -17.91 5.17
C ALA A 103 -7.88 -16.58 5.74
N ARG A 104 -7.14 -15.79 4.95
CA ARG A 104 -6.67 -14.46 5.36
C ARG A 104 -7.80 -13.46 5.58
N PHE A 105 -8.96 -13.69 5.00
CA PHE A 105 -10.12 -12.79 5.09
C PHE A 105 -10.93 -12.95 6.39
N ALA A 106 -10.61 -13.95 7.21
CA ALA A 106 -11.22 -14.06 8.55
C ALA A 106 -10.77 -12.88 9.43
N GLY A 107 -11.66 -12.40 10.31
CA GLY A 107 -11.39 -11.29 11.23
C GLY A 107 -11.68 -9.89 10.68
N GLY A 108 -12.21 -9.79 9.44
CA GLY A 108 -12.71 -8.55 8.87
C GLY A 108 -14.04 -8.75 8.17
N THR A 109 -14.80 -7.68 8.02
CA THR A 109 -16.04 -7.69 7.21
C THR A 109 -15.66 -7.27 5.78
N TRP A 110 -15.86 -8.20 4.84
CA TRP A 110 -15.49 -8.04 3.44
C TRP A 110 -16.73 -8.09 2.55
N ASN A 111 -16.94 -7.06 1.78
CA ASN A 111 -18.00 -6.99 0.77
C ASN A 111 -17.42 -7.29 -0.62
N THR A 112 -18.28 -7.60 -1.57
CA THR A 112 -17.89 -7.66 -2.98
C THR A 112 -18.06 -6.29 -3.58
N GLY A 113 -16.99 -5.71 -4.09
CA GLY A 113 -16.99 -4.43 -4.78
C GLY A 113 -17.64 -4.52 -6.17
N ILE A 114 -17.81 -3.37 -6.84
CA ILE A 114 -18.38 -3.33 -8.20
C ILE A 114 -17.45 -3.97 -9.24
N SER A 115 -16.13 -3.91 -9.03
CA SER A 115 -15.12 -4.64 -9.83
C SER A 115 -15.18 -6.15 -9.60
N GLY A 116 -15.90 -6.58 -8.56
CA GLY A 116 -15.96 -7.96 -8.10
C GLY A 116 -14.85 -8.33 -7.12
N ALA A 117 -13.85 -7.49 -6.90
CA ALA A 117 -12.82 -7.71 -5.90
C ALA A 117 -13.36 -7.49 -4.47
N PRO A 118 -12.77 -8.15 -3.44
CA PRO A 118 -13.16 -7.91 -2.05
C PRO A 118 -12.79 -6.49 -1.59
N VAL A 119 -13.73 -5.78 -0.95
CA VAL A 119 -13.51 -4.48 -0.31
C VAL A 119 -13.76 -4.58 1.20
N LEU A 120 -12.86 -3.99 1.99
CA LEU A 120 -12.88 -4.06 3.45
C LEU A 120 -13.79 -2.99 4.03
N ALA A 121 -14.76 -3.38 4.84
CA ALA A 121 -15.56 -2.45 5.60
C ALA A 121 -14.71 -1.71 6.64
N GLY A 122 -14.94 -0.41 6.80
CA GLY A 122 -14.22 0.43 7.76
C GLY A 122 -12.80 0.83 7.34
N ALA A 123 -12.33 0.45 6.17
CA ALA A 123 -11.10 0.99 5.59
C ALA A 123 -11.21 2.50 5.36
N LEU A 124 -10.11 3.25 5.42
CA LEU A 124 -10.09 4.69 5.14
C LEU A 124 -10.56 4.99 3.72
N ALA A 125 -10.13 4.14 2.78
CA ALA A 125 -10.62 4.18 1.41
C ALA A 125 -10.56 2.78 0.80
N ASN A 126 -11.51 2.50 -0.07
CA ASN A 126 -11.46 1.38 -1.00
C ASN A 126 -11.38 1.98 -2.41
N ILE A 127 -10.39 1.56 -3.18
CA ILE A 127 -10.17 1.99 -4.55
C ILE A 127 -10.24 0.75 -5.43
N GLU A 128 -11.24 0.67 -6.28
CA GLU A 128 -11.44 -0.46 -7.18
C GLU A 128 -10.89 -0.14 -8.56
N CYS A 129 -10.14 -1.07 -9.11
CA CYS A 129 -9.39 -0.87 -10.35
C CYS A 129 -9.64 -1.99 -11.36
N GLU A 130 -9.68 -1.62 -12.62
CA GLU A 130 -9.37 -2.51 -13.73
C GLU A 130 -7.87 -2.49 -13.99
N LEU A 131 -7.31 -3.67 -14.29
CA LEU A 131 -5.90 -3.80 -14.65
C LEU A 131 -5.68 -3.22 -16.06
N ASP A 132 -4.89 -2.14 -16.14
CA ASP A 132 -4.54 -1.46 -17.39
C ASP A 132 -3.19 -1.94 -17.95
N GLY A 133 -2.26 -2.33 -17.06
CA GLY A 133 -0.95 -2.83 -17.47
C GLY A 133 -0.17 -3.49 -16.35
N VAL A 134 0.84 -4.28 -16.75
CA VAL A 134 1.77 -4.95 -15.85
C VAL A 134 3.19 -4.77 -16.37
N ILE A 135 4.11 -4.35 -15.51
CA ILE A 135 5.55 -4.26 -15.80
C ILE A 135 6.30 -5.15 -14.81
N GLU A 136 6.81 -6.27 -15.29
CA GLU A 136 7.62 -7.16 -14.46
C GLU A 136 9.07 -6.69 -14.38
N ARG A 137 9.62 -6.64 -13.15
CA ARG A 137 11.02 -6.31 -12.90
C ARG A 137 11.54 -7.10 -11.71
N HIS A 138 12.57 -7.91 -11.93
CA HIS A 138 13.26 -8.70 -10.90
C HIS A 138 12.28 -9.56 -10.08
N THR A 139 12.10 -9.24 -8.81
CA THR A 139 11.24 -9.99 -7.87
C THR A 139 9.82 -9.43 -7.77
N HIS A 140 9.54 -8.32 -8.44
CA HIS A 140 8.27 -7.60 -8.33
C HIS A 140 7.66 -7.30 -9.71
N ALA A 141 6.35 -7.09 -9.69
CA ALA A 141 5.60 -6.53 -10.81
C ALA A 141 4.97 -5.21 -10.37
N ILE A 142 4.97 -4.23 -11.26
CA ILE A 142 4.22 -2.98 -11.14
C ILE A 142 2.89 -3.20 -11.85
N LEU A 143 1.80 -3.14 -11.11
CA LEU A 143 0.45 -3.12 -11.67
C LEU A 143 0.06 -1.68 -11.93
N ILE A 144 -0.48 -1.40 -13.10
CA ILE A 144 -1.12 -0.13 -13.44
C ILE A 144 -2.63 -0.38 -13.40
N GLY A 145 -3.34 0.35 -12.54
CA GLY A 145 -4.77 0.18 -12.35
C GLY A 145 -5.55 1.43 -12.72
N ARG A 146 -6.45 1.33 -13.69
CA ARG A 146 -7.45 2.36 -13.98
C ARG A 146 -8.52 2.33 -12.90
N VAL A 147 -8.70 3.42 -12.17
CA VAL A 147 -9.67 3.49 -11.09
C VAL A 147 -11.08 3.56 -11.66
N VAL A 148 -11.94 2.63 -11.24
CA VAL A 148 -13.34 2.53 -11.69
C VAL A 148 -14.34 2.90 -10.60
N HIS A 149 -13.94 2.78 -9.32
CA HIS A 149 -14.79 3.18 -8.20
C HIS A 149 -13.93 3.50 -6.97
N THR A 150 -14.43 4.42 -6.14
CA THR A 150 -13.83 4.75 -4.84
C THR A 150 -14.91 4.92 -3.78
N SER A 151 -14.60 4.49 -2.56
CA SER A 151 -15.33 4.86 -1.36
C SER A 151 -14.35 5.31 -0.29
N THR A 152 -14.71 6.30 0.51
CA THR A 152 -13.87 6.84 1.57
C THR A 152 -14.64 6.92 2.89
N LEU A 153 -13.95 6.65 3.99
CA LEU A 153 -14.45 6.85 5.34
C LEU A 153 -13.58 7.89 6.03
N PRO A 154 -13.98 9.18 6.03
CA PRO A 154 -13.18 10.25 6.63
C PRO A 154 -13.12 10.13 8.15
N ARG A 155 -12.10 10.77 8.77
CA ARG A 155 -11.93 10.97 10.22
C ARG A 155 -11.55 9.74 11.04
N LYS A 156 -10.73 8.84 10.48
CA LYS A 156 -10.02 7.82 11.25
C LYS A 156 -8.51 8.02 11.12
N ALA A 157 -7.77 7.63 12.14
CA ALA A 157 -6.31 7.55 12.08
C ALA A 157 -5.87 6.57 10.98
N SER A 158 -4.81 6.91 10.27
CA SER A 158 -4.24 6.08 9.21
C SER A 158 -3.26 5.07 9.77
N LEU A 159 -3.30 3.83 9.26
CA LEU A 159 -2.25 2.85 9.52
C LEU A 159 -1.07 3.10 8.58
N THR A 160 0.08 3.36 9.17
CA THR A 160 1.34 3.64 8.47
C THR A 160 2.39 2.63 8.89
N TYR A 161 3.27 2.24 7.96
CA TYR A 161 4.43 1.41 8.26
C TYR A 161 5.70 2.26 8.16
N TRP A 162 6.44 2.35 9.27
CA TRP A 162 7.64 3.16 9.38
C TRP A 162 8.67 2.50 10.30
N GLN A 163 9.92 2.52 9.92
CA GLN A 163 11.05 1.94 10.68
C GLN A 163 10.84 0.49 11.15
N GLY A 164 10.10 -0.30 10.35
CA GLY A 164 9.84 -1.70 10.66
C GLY A 164 8.65 -1.95 11.59
N SER A 165 7.87 -0.91 11.91
CA SER A 165 6.73 -0.97 12.82
C SER A 165 5.48 -0.33 12.21
N TYR A 166 4.32 -0.75 12.70
CA TYR A 166 3.06 -0.06 12.40
C TYR A 166 2.89 1.14 13.34
N VAL A 167 2.49 2.27 12.77
CA VAL A 167 2.27 3.55 13.45
C VAL A 167 0.91 4.09 13.04
N ALA A 168 0.15 4.62 14.01
CA ALA A 168 -1.05 5.38 13.72
C ALA A 168 -0.69 6.86 13.46
N ILE A 169 -1.25 7.43 12.39
CA ILE A 169 -1.20 8.88 12.15
C ILE A 169 -2.61 9.41 12.31
N ASP A 170 -2.80 10.26 13.30
CA ASP A 170 -4.06 10.97 13.56
C ASP A 170 -3.90 12.46 13.28
N ARG A 171 -4.82 13.01 12.50
CA ARG A 171 -4.76 14.40 12.07
C ARG A 171 -4.94 15.39 13.24
N ASP A 172 -5.75 15.04 14.23
CA ASP A 172 -6.09 15.96 15.32
C ASP A 172 -4.94 16.09 16.32
N GLU A 173 -4.19 15.02 16.60
CA GLU A 173 -3.01 15.06 17.47
C GLU A 173 -1.82 15.75 16.77
N ASP A 174 -1.64 15.55 15.46
CA ASP A 174 -0.51 16.11 14.73
C ASP A 174 -0.67 17.60 14.43
N LEU A 175 -1.89 18.13 14.27
CA LEU A 175 -2.13 19.56 14.06
C LEU A 175 -1.72 20.39 15.30
N VAL A 176 -1.92 19.86 16.50
CA VAL A 176 -1.50 20.53 17.74
C VAL A 176 0.03 20.58 17.83
N ARG A 177 0.71 19.47 17.52
CA ARG A 177 2.18 19.40 17.52
C ARG A 177 2.84 20.28 16.46
N LEU A 178 2.30 20.32 15.25
CA LEU A 178 2.82 21.17 14.17
C LEU A 178 2.61 22.67 14.46
N ALA A 179 1.50 23.04 15.11
CA ALA A 179 1.26 24.42 15.54
C ALA A 179 2.29 24.87 16.60
N GLU A 180 2.66 24.00 17.54
CA GLU A 180 3.67 24.29 18.57
C GLU A 180 5.08 24.47 17.98
N VAL A 181 5.43 23.69 16.94
CA VAL A 181 6.74 23.75 16.26
C VAL A 181 6.82 24.95 15.30
N SER A 182 5.69 25.40 14.75
CA SER A 182 5.64 26.47 13.74
C SER A 182 5.55 27.88 14.32
N VAL A 183 5.43 28.06 15.63
CA VAL A 183 5.47 29.38 16.27
C VAL A 183 6.93 29.80 16.46
N PRO A 184 7.46 30.81 15.71
CA PRO A 184 8.78 31.35 16.00
C PRO A 184 8.81 31.87 17.41
N SER A 185 9.76 31.41 18.22
CA SER A 185 10.01 31.97 19.53
C SER A 185 10.22 33.48 19.39
N ALA A 186 9.26 34.29 19.84
CA ALA A 186 9.41 35.75 19.88
C ALA A 186 10.57 36.04 20.83
N LYS A 187 11.72 36.41 20.26
CA LYS A 187 12.83 36.93 21.03
C LYS A 187 12.34 38.28 21.62
N HIS A 188 12.10 38.28 22.90
CA HIS A 188 11.97 39.54 23.66
C HIS A 188 13.34 40.21 23.60
N GLY A 189 13.40 41.35 22.87
CA GLY A 189 14.44 42.34 22.95
C GLY A 189 14.20 43.28 24.13
#